data_4c74bbb259e945bef3c7d017a2f0ea88
#
_entry.id   4c74bbb259e945bef3c7d017a2f0ea88
#
_cell.length_a   1.000
_cell.length_b   1.000
_cell.length_c   1.000
_cell.angle_alpha   90.00
_cell.angle_beta   90.00
_cell.angle_gamma   90.00
#
_symmetry.space_group_name_H-M   'P 1'
#
loop_
_entity.id
_entity.type
_entity.pdbx_description
1 polymer ?
#
loop_
_entity_poly.entity_id
_entity_poly.type
_entity_poly.pdbx_seq_one_letter_code
_entity_poly.pdbx_strand_id
1 'polypeptide(L)'
;VMVHLVPHLTSGLSYTLVEAGYVVALMTAFQMVGQFCGGFFGDRFDKRWLCVLCMIGHASGLLLVTFASSVWMVVAFAMLHGIGWGMRGPLMVALRADYFGPSSFGTIMGFSSLIVMFGMSGGPIVAGLMADATGNYESGLALLAFGSFLGSFCFYFARRPERPAA
;
A
#
# COMPACT_ATOMS: atom_id res chain seq x y z
N VAL A 1 -1.93 5.44 6.16
CA VAL A 1 -2.70 4.39 6.85
C VAL A 1 -2.21 4.22 8.28
N MET A 2 -0.94 3.87 8.51
CA MET A 2 -0.41 3.57 9.86
C MET A 2 -0.70 4.65 10.91
N VAL A 3 -0.59 5.93 10.56
CA VAL A 3 -0.83 7.06 11.49
C VAL A 3 -2.28 7.15 11.94
N HIS A 4 -3.24 6.94 11.03
CA HIS A 4 -4.67 7.14 11.29
C HIS A 4 -5.45 5.85 11.52
N LEU A 5 -4.80 4.68 11.39
CA LEU A 5 -5.47 3.38 11.60
C LEU A 5 -5.93 3.21 13.05
N VAL A 6 -5.04 3.42 14.02
CA VAL A 6 -5.38 3.27 15.43
C VAL A 6 -6.45 4.28 15.86
N PRO A 7 -6.32 5.59 15.55
CA PRO A 7 -7.41 6.55 15.80
C PRO A 7 -8.74 6.16 15.16
N HIS A 8 -8.74 5.68 13.92
CA HIS A 8 -9.97 5.24 13.25
C HIS A 8 -10.60 4.03 13.94
N LEU A 9 -9.80 3.03 14.34
CA LEU A 9 -10.28 1.86 15.06
C LEU A 9 -10.85 2.24 16.44
N THR A 10 -10.18 3.11 17.19
CA THR A 10 -10.59 3.45 18.55
C THR A 10 -11.75 4.46 18.59
N SER A 11 -11.68 5.52 17.80
CA SER A 11 -12.68 6.59 17.81
C SER A 11 -13.86 6.32 16.88
N GLY A 12 -13.63 5.64 15.73
CA GLY A 12 -14.64 5.35 14.73
C GLY A 12 -15.36 4.02 14.96
N LEU A 13 -14.61 2.97 15.29
CA LEU A 13 -15.14 1.61 15.38
C LEU A 13 -15.25 1.09 16.84
N SER A 14 -14.99 1.93 17.84
CA SER A 14 -15.10 1.63 19.27
C SER A 14 -14.21 0.46 19.75
N TYR A 15 -13.10 0.20 19.06
CA TYR A 15 -12.09 -0.76 19.52
C TYR A 15 -11.32 -0.20 20.72
N THR A 16 -10.92 -1.06 21.64
CA THR A 16 -9.93 -0.70 22.65
C THR A 16 -8.54 -0.51 22.02
N LEU A 17 -7.67 0.20 22.71
CA LEU A 17 -6.29 0.39 22.25
C LEU A 17 -5.54 -0.94 22.07
N VAL A 18 -5.85 -1.92 22.93
CA VAL A 18 -5.27 -3.28 22.87
C VAL A 18 -5.73 -4.01 21.61
N GLU A 19 -7.03 -3.98 21.31
CA GLU A 19 -7.58 -4.61 20.10
C GLU A 19 -7.03 -3.94 18.82
N ALA A 20 -6.95 -2.61 18.81
CA ALA A 20 -6.31 -1.89 17.71
C ALA A 20 -4.83 -2.30 17.53
N GLY A 21 -4.12 -2.53 18.64
CA GLY A 21 -2.77 -3.09 18.64
C GLY A 21 -2.70 -4.48 18.01
N TYR A 22 -3.66 -5.36 18.29
CA TYR A 22 -3.73 -6.68 17.63
C TYR A 22 -3.98 -6.59 16.13
N VAL A 23 -4.80 -5.65 15.69
CA VAL A 23 -5.01 -5.42 14.24
C VAL A 23 -3.71 -4.99 13.55
N VAL A 24 -2.95 -4.08 14.16
CA VAL A 24 -1.63 -3.64 13.63
C VAL A 24 -0.64 -4.81 13.60
N ALA A 25 -0.59 -5.62 14.67
CA ALA A 25 0.27 -6.80 14.75
C ALA A 25 -0.09 -7.83 13.66
N LEU A 26 -1.38 -8.11 13.48
CA LEU A 26 -1.88 -9.01 12.45
C LEU A 26 -1.53 -8.52 11.04
N MET A 27 -1.74 -7.23 10.76
CA MET A 27 -1.38 -6.61 9.49
C MET A 27 0.14 -6.71 9.22
N THR A 28 0.97 -6.50 10.25
CA THR A 28 2.43 -6.62 10.15
C THR A 28 2.86 -8.07 9.89
N ALA A 29 2.20 -9.04 10.52
CA ALA A 29 2.45 -10.46 10.26
C ALA A 29 2.14 -10.82 8.80
N PHE A 30 1.00 -10.37 8.26
CA PHE A 30 0.68 -10.55 6.85
C PHE A 30 1.64 -9.80 5.92
N GLN A 31 2.18 -8.66 6.35
CA GLN A 31 3.22 -7.94 5.59
C GLN A 31 4.51 -8.77 5.48
N MET A 32 4.93 -9.47 6.53
CA MET A 32 6.07 -10.38 6.48
C MET A 32 5.81 -11.53 5.48
N VAL A 33 4.65 -12.15 5.54
CA VAL A 33 4.23 -13.17 4.55
C VAL A 33 4.26 -12.59 3.14
N GLY A 34 3.73 -11.39 2.95
CA GLY A 34 3.74 -10.68 1.67
C GLY A 34 5.16 -10.46 1.11
N GLN A 35 6.15 -10.14 1.95
CA GLN A 35 7.54 -9.96 1.51
C GLN A 35 8.13 -11.26 0.92
N PHE A 36 7.91 -12.39 1.59
CA PHE A 36 8.33 -13.69 1.05
C PHE A 36 7.60 -14.03 -0.26
N CYS A 37 6.29 -13.82 -0.29
CA CYS A 37 5.49 -14.02 -1.49
C CYS A 37 5.97 -13.12 -2.65
N GLY A 38 6.31 -11.86 -2.36
CA GLY A 38 6.79 -10.91 -3.35
C GLY A 38 8.09 -11.33 -4.03
N GLY A 39 9.04 -11.88 -3.29
CA GLY A 39 10.25 -12.50 -3.85
C GLY A 39 9.91 -13.72 -4.70
N PHE A 40 9.21 -14.69 -4.11
CA PHE A 40 8.90 -15.96 -4.77
C PHE A 40 8.05 -15.81 -6.06
N PHE A 41 7.00 -15.01 -6.02
CA PHE A 41 6.14 -14.78 -7.19
C PHE A 41 6.77 -13.79 -8.17
N GLY A 42 7.55 -12.82 -7.69
CA GLY A 42 8.26 -11.87 -8.54
C GLY A 42 9.27 -12.51 -9.49
N ASP A 43 9.83 -13.67 -9.11
CA ASP A 43 10.73 -14.43 -9.98
C ASP A 43 9.99 -15.29 -11.03
N ARG A 44 8.69 -15.53 -10.87
CA ARG A 44 7.90 -16.44 -11.70
C ARG A 44 6.87 -15.76 -12.58
N PHE A 45 6.38 -14.61 -12.15
CA PHE A 45 5.31 -13.87 -12.82
C PHE A 45 5.73 -12.46 -13.19
N ASP A 46 5.02 -11.84 -14.11
CA ASP A 46 5.23 -10.44 -14.47
C ASP A 46 5.01 -9.55 -13.24
N LYS A 47 6.09 -8.92 -12.80
CA LYS A 47 6.13 -8.06 -11.61
C LYS A 47 5.14 -6.89 -11.71
N ARG A 48 4.89 -6.40 -12.92
CA ARG A 48 3.94 -5.31 -13.18
C ARG A 48 2.52 -5.70 -12.79
N TRP A 49 2.07 -6.90 -13.23
CA TRP A 49 0.75 -7.40 -12.88
C TRP A 49 0.61 -7.70 -11.40
N LEU A 50 1.67 -8.22 -10.77
CA LEU A 50 1.69 -8.41 -9.32
C LEU A 50 1.56 -7.07 -8.58
N CYS A 51 2.23 -6.00 -9.06
CA CYS A 51 2.05 -4.66 -8.49
C CYS A 51 0.63 -4.12 -8.67
N VAL A 52 -0.02 -4.37 -9.83
CA VAL A 52 -1.45 -4.03 -10.02
C VAL A 52 -2.32 -4.71 -8.97
N LEU A 53 -2.14 -6.02 -8.77
CA LEU A 53 -2.89 -6.79 -7.77
C LEU A 53 -2.63 -6.29 -6.35
N CYS A 54 -1.37 -5.94 -6.00
CA CYS A 54 -1.04 -5.33 -4.72
C CYS A 54 -1.79 -4.02 -4.49
N MET A 55 -1.86 -3.14 -5.50
CA MET A 55 -2.54 -1.85 -5.39
C MET A 55 -4.07 -2.02 -5.27
N ILE A 56 -4.65 -2.97 -5.99
CA ILE A 56 -6.07 -3.34 -5.83
C ILE A 56 -6.31 -3.89 -4.42
N GLY A 57 -5.44 -4.79 -3.93
CA GLY A 57 -5.51 -5.31 -2.57
C GLY A 57 -5.43 -4.20 -1.51
N HIS A 58 -4.55 -3.20 -1.70
CA HIS A 58 -4.49 -2.03 -0.84
C HIS A 58 -5.79 -1.22 -0.85
N ALA A 59 -6.32 -0.91 -2.02
CA ALA A 59 -7.56 -0.15 -2.17
C ALA A 59 -8.73 -0.87 -1.51
N SER A 60 -8.90 -2.17 -1.82
CA SER A 60 -9.96 -3.00 -1.24
C SER A 60 -9.84 -3.12 0.27
N GLY A 61 -8.61 -3.35 0.78
CA GLY A 61 -8.36 -3.41 2.21
C GLY A 61 -8.72 -2.10 2.91
N LEU A 62 -8.31 -0.96 2.36
CA LEU A 62 -8.65 0.36 2.92
C LEU A 62 -10.17 0.59 2.95
N LEU A 63 -10.90 0.24 1.89
CA LEU A 63 -12.36 0.35 1.88
C LEU A 63 -13.00 -0.56 2.95
N LEU A 64 -12.48 -1.77 3.14
CA LEU A 64 -12.98 -2.68 4.16
C LEU A 64 -12.83 -2.11 5.58
N VAL A 65 -11.68 -1.52 5.94
CA VAL A 65 -11.50 -0.93 7.26
C VAL A 65 -12.23 0.38 7.41
N THR A 66 -12.38 1.16 6.34
CA THR A 66 -13.12 2.44 6.36
C THR A 66 -14.57 2.23 6.71
N PHE A 67 -15.21 1.22 6.13
CA PHE A 67 -16.64 0.93 6.33
C PHE A 67 -16.85 -0.37 7.14
N ALA A 68 -15.92 -0.69 8.04
CA ALA A 68 -15.99 -1.93 8.79
C ALA A 68 -17.20 -1.95 9.74
N SER A 69 -18.08 -2.90 9.54
CA SER A 69 -19.22 -3.20 10.42
C SER A 69 -19.06 -4.53 11.19
N SER A 70 -17.98 -5.26 10.91
CA SER A 70 -17.67 -6.52 11.55
C SER A 70 -16.17 -6.74 11.72
N VAL A 71 -15.77 -7.53 12.70
CA VAL A 71 -14.37 -7.89 12.95
C VAL A 71 -13.74 -8.59 11.73
N TRP A 72 -14.53 -9.34 10.96
CA TRP A 72 -14.04 -10.02 9.76
C TRP A 72 -13.61 -9.07 8.65
N MET A 73 -14.26 -7.91 8.53
CA MET A 73 -13.82 -6.86 7.58
C MET A 73 -12.47 -6.26 7.99
N VAL A 74 -12.24 -6.10 9.29
CA VAL A 74 -10.95 -5.61 9.82
C VAL A 74 -9.86 -6.65 9.63
N VAL A 75 -10.16 -7.95 9.84
CA VAL A 75 -9.22 -9.03 9.55
C VAL A 75 -8.90 -9.12 8.06
N ALA A 76 -9.91 -9.02 7.20
CA ALA A 76 -9.71 -9.01 5.75
C ALA A 76 -8.88 -7.80 5.28
N PHE A 77 -9.10 -6.62 5.87
CA PHE A 77 -8.23 -5.46 5.68
C PHE A 77 -6.78 -5.78 6.06
N ALA A 78 -6.54 -6.30 7.26
CA ALA A 78 -5.19 -6.61 7.74
C ALA A 78 -4.47 -7.58 6.79
N MET A 79 -5.19 -8.58 6.28
CA MET A 79 -4.66 -9.55 5.32
C MET A 79 -4.35 -8.90 3.96
N LEU A 80 -5.33 -8.25 3.33
CA LEU A 80 -5.18 -7.69 1.98
C LEU A 80 -4.15 -6.55 1.95
N HIS A 81 -4.26 -5.64 2.91
CA HIS A 81 -3.35 -4.50 3.00
C HIS A 81 -1.94 -4.93 3.40
N GLY A 82 -1.82 -5.85 4.37
CA GLY A 82 -0.53 -6.39 4.82
C GLY A 82 0.20 -7.12 3.69
N ILE A 83 -0.44 -8.12 3.07
CA ILE A 83 0.16 -8.88 1.96
C ILE A 83 0.52 -7.93 0.80
N GLY A 84 -0.39 -7.06 0.39
CA GLY A 84 -0.15 -6.12 -0.70
C GLY A 84 1.03 -5.19 -0.43
N TRP A 85 1.12 -4.63 0.78
CA TRP A 85 2.25 -3.80 1.19
C TRP A 85 3.57 -4.58 1.20
N GLY A 86 3.56 -5.78 1.78
CA GLY A 86 4.73 -6.64 1.86
C GLY A 86 5.27 -7.03 0.49
N MET A 87 4.40 -7.54 -0.39
CA MET A 87 4.78 -7.96 -1.75
C MET A 87 5.31 -6.80 -2.59
N ARG A 88 4.70 -5.62 -2.49
CA ARG A 88 5.05 -4.46 -3.31
C ARG A 88 6.49 -4.02 -3.13
N GLY A 89 7.04 -4.11 -1.92
CA GLY A 89 8.42 -3.70 -1.62
C GLY A 89 9.45 -4.33 -2.56
N PRO A 90 9.69 -5.64 -2.47
CA PRO A 90 10.65 -6.34 -3.32
C PRO A 90 10.29 -6.27 -4.81
N LEU A 91 9.00 -6.32 -5.18
CA LEU A 91 8.57 -6.21 -6.57
C LEU A 91 8.95 -4.87 -7.19
N MET A 92 8.79 -3.75 -6.47
CA MET A 92 9.16 -2.42 -6.95
C MET A 92 10.67 -2.26 -7.16
N VAL A 93 11.48 -2.85 -6.29
CA VAL A 93 12.95 -2.85 -6.43
C VAL A 93 13.34 -3.65 -7.68
N ALA A 94 12.81 -4.85 -7.82
CA ALA A 94 13.10 -5.73 -8.95
C ALA A 94 12.59 -5.13 -10.29
N LEU A 95 11.39 -4.52 -10.32
CA LEU A 95 10.84 -3.88 -11.51
C LEU A 95 11.71 -2.73 -12.00
N ARG A 96 12.23 -1.91 -11.08
CA ARG A 96 13.16 -0.82 -11.44
C ARG A 96 14.48 -1.36 -11.98
N ALA A 97 15.02 -2.41 -11.39
CA ALA A 97 16.23 -3.07 -11.90
C ALA A 97 16.03 -3.62 -13.32
N ASP A 98 14.88 -4.26 -13.57
CA ASP A 98 14.54 -4.82 -14.88
C ASP A 98 14.36 -3.74 -15.97
N TYR A 99 13.81 -2.56 -15.60
CA TYR A 99 13.49 -1.50 -16.55
C TYR A 99 14.69 -0.62 -16.87
N PHE A 100 15.49 -0.27 -15.89
CA PHE A 100 16.54 0.74 -16.02
C PHE A 100 17.96 0.16 -15.99
N GLY A 101 18.11 -1.10 -15.61
CA GLY A 101 19.41 -1.77 -15.54
C GLY A 101 20.30 -1.30 -14.37
N PRO A 102 21.50 -1.91 -14.22
CA PRO A 102 22.37 -1.66 -13.08
C PRO A 102 23.07 -0.29 -13.10
N SER A 103 23.35 0.26 -14.28
CA SER A 103 24.12 1.51 -14.42
C SER A 103 23.39 2.74 -13.85
N SER A 104 22.06 2.78 -13.95
CA SER A 104 21.23 3.90 -13.48
C SER A 104 20.43 3.57 -12.22
N PHE A 105 20.60 2.37 -11.67
CA PHE A 105 19.77 1.85 -10.58
C PHE A 105 19.76 2.76 -9.34
N GLY A 106 20.93 3.21 -8.88
CA GLY A 106 21.05 4.07 -7.69
C GLY A 106 20.32 5.40 -7.85
N THR A 107 20.50 6.07 -8.99
CA THR A 107 19.84 7.35 -9.29
C THR A 107 18.31 7.19 -9.37
N ILE A 108 17.84 6.15 -10.06
CA ILE A 108 16.40 5.86 -10.19
C ILE A 108 15.78 5.49 -8.84
N MET A 109 16.49 4.70 -8.03
CA MET A 109 16.04 4.37 -6.68
C MET A 109 15.94 5.61 -5.80
N GLY A 110 16.95 6.48 -5.80
CA GLY A 110 16.96 7.72 -5.02
C GLY A 110 15.79 8.64 -5.42
N PHE A 111 15.64 8.92 -6.72
CA PHE A 111 14.60 9.81 -7.21
C PHE A 111 13.19 9.26 -6.95
N SER A 112 12.96 7.97 -7.20
CA SER A 112 11.66 7.36 -6.93
C SER A 112 11.35 7.25 -5.44
N SER A 113 12.38 7.05 -4.59
CA SER A 113 12.19 7.06 -3.14
C SER A 113 11.80 8.44 -2.63
N LEU A 114 12.35 9.51 -3.20
CA LEU A 114 11.97 10.89 -2.88
C LEU A 114 10.46 11.11 -3.15
N ILE A 115 9.97 10.70 -4.33
CA ILE A 115 8.54 10.79 -4.67
C ILE A 115 7.67 10.00 -3.68
N VAL A 116 8.10 8.78 -3.34
CA VAL A 116 7.39 7.95 -2.35
C VAL A 116 7.34 8.62 -0.98
N MET A 117 8.45 9.24 -0.52
CA MET A 117 8.50 9.96 0.76
C MET A 117 7.54 11.15 0.80
N PHE A 118 7.40 11.91 -0.28
CA PHE A 118 6.38 12.96 -0.37
C PHE A 118 4.96 12.41 -0.22
N GLY A 119 4.66 11.28 -0.86
CA GLY A 119 3.36 10.62 -0.72
C GLY A 119 3.13 10.07 0.71
N MET A 120 4.17 9.49 1.32
CA MET A 120 4.10 8.97 2.70
C MET A 120 3.91 10.07 3.74
N SER A 121 4.46 11.26 3.51
CA SER A 121 4.29 12.43 4.39
C SER A 121 2.97 13.16 4.10
N GLY A 122 2.65 13.39 2.83
CA GLY A 122 1.44 14.11 2.42
C GLY A 122 0.15 13.35 2.70
N GLY A 123 0.15 12.03 2.52
CA GLY A 123 -1.04 11.21 2.74
C GLY A 123 -1.65 11.35 4.14
N PRO A 124 -0.88 11.18 5.23
CA PRO A 124 -1.38 11.42 6.58
C PRO A 124 -1.86 12.85 6.82
N ILE A 125 -1.16 13.86 6.28
CA ILE A 125 -1.55 15.27 6.45
C ILE A 125 -2.93 15.49 5.81
N VAL A 126 -3.13 15.05 4.57
CA VAL A 126 -4.42 15.20 3.88
C VAL A 126 -5.53 14.45 4.63
N ALA A 127 -5.28 13.20 5.04
CA ALA A 127 -6.27 12.42 5.78
C ALA A 127 -6.60 13.03 7.16
N GLY A 128 -5.61 13.63 7.84
CA GLY A 128 -5.82 14.37 9.10
C GLY A 128 -6.66 15.62 8.91
N LEU A 129 -6.32 16.47 7.94
CA LEU A 129 -7.10 17.68 7.63
C LEU A 129 -8.56 17.34 7.25
N MET A 130 -8.76 16.23 6.51
CA MET A 130 -10.12 15.77 6.20
C MET A 130 -10.85 15.29 7.46
N ALA A 131 -10.17 14.57 8.35
CA ALA A 131 -10.76 14.14 9.62
C ALA A 131 -11.14 15.32 10.51
N ASP A 132 -10.30 16.36 10.57
CA ASP A 132 -10.58 17.59 11.33
C ASP A 132 -11.80 18.33 10.76
N ALA A 133 -11.97 18.32 9.43
CA ALA A 133 -13.08 18.98 8.75
C ALA A 133 -14.41 18.19 8.82
N THR A 134 -14.35 16.85 8.82
CA THR A 134 -15.55 15.98 8.76
C THR A 134 -15.90 15.31 10.09
N GLY A 135 -15.02 15.39 11.07
CA GLY A 135 -15.20 14.76 12.39
C GLY A 135 -14.93 13.24 12.40
N ASN A 136 -14.51 12.64 11.27
CA ASN A 136 -14.20 11.22 11.18
C ASN A 136 -13.09 10.94 10.16
N TYR A 137 -12.51 9.73 10.20
CA TYR A 137 -11.43 9.33 9.29
C TYR A 137 -11.91 8.67 7.99
N GLU A 138 -13.21 8.44 7.82
CA GLU A 138 -13.76 7.69 6.68
C GLU A 138 -13.42 8.34 5.34
N SER A 139 -13.67 9.64 5.20
CA SER A 139 -13.40 10.38 3.96
C SER A 139 -11.90 10.39 3.61
N GLY A 140 -11.03 10.55 4.60
CA GLY A 140 -9.58 10.52 4.40
C GLY A 140 -9.08 9.13 3.97
N LEU A 141 -9.55 8.07 4.61
CA LEU A 141 -9.20 6.69 4.26
C LEU A 141 -9.77 6.29 2.89
N ALA A 142 -11.01 6.70 2.57
CA ALA A 142 -11.61 6.48 1.26
C ALA A 142 -10.84 7.18 0.14
N LEU A 143 -10.36 8.41 0.36
CA LEU A 143 -9.50 9.11 -0.59
C LEU A 143 -8.17 8.37 -0.82
N LEU A 144 -7.55 7.85 0.24
CA LEU A 144 -6.34 7.03 0.13
C LEU A 144 -6.60 5.72 -0.61
N ALA A 145 -7.75 5.09 -0.41
CA ALA A 145 -8.17 3.91 -1.15
C ALA A 145 -8.32 4.21 -2.65
N PHE A 146 -8.98 5.33 -2.99
CA PHE A 146 -9.12 5.79 -4.37
C PHE A 146 -7.76 6.08 -5.01
N GLY A 147 -6.85 6.77 -4.30
CA GLY A 147 -5.48 7.00 -4.74
C GLY A 147 -4.70 5.70 -5.01
N SER A 148 -4.88 4.69 -4.16
CA SER A 148 -4.29 3.36 -4.36
C SER A 148 -4.87 2.68 -5.60
N PHE A 149 -6.17 2.78 -5.81
CA PHE A 149 -6.83 2.25 -7.02
C PHE A 149 -6.31 2.94 -8.29
N LEU A 150 -6.19 4.26 -8.30
CA LEU A 150 -5.56 4.99 -9.41
C LEU A 150 -4.11 4.54 -9.64
N GLY A 151 -3.36 4.27 -8.57
CA GLY A 151 -2.01 3.72 -8.66
C GLY A 151 -1.94 2.38 -9.40
N SER A 152 -2.99 1.56 -9.36
CA SER A 152 -3.05 0.31 -10.13
C SER A 152 -3.02 0.55 -11.64
N PHE A 153 -3.68 1.61 -12.13
CA PHE A 153 -3.63 1.99 -13.54
C PHE A 153 -2.24 2.45 -13.96
N CYS A 154 -1.52 3.16 -13.09
CA CYS A 154 -0.14 3.56 -13.38
C CYS A 154 0.74 2.32 -13.62
N PHE A 155 0.60 1.26 -12.82
CA PHE A 155 1.31 0.00 -13.05
C PHE A 155 0.82 -0.73 -14.30
N TYR A 156 -0.47 -0.71 -14.58
CA TYR A 156 -1.02 -1.31 -15.80
C TYR A 156 -0.41 -0.72 -17.07
N PHE A 157 -0.20 0.60 -17.10
CA PHE A 157 0.40 1.29 -18.24
C PHE A 157 1.94 1.34 -18.22
N ALA A 158 2.60 1.00 -17.11
CA ALA A 158 4.05 1.00 -16.98
C ALA A 158 4.68 -0.11 -17.83
N ARG A 159 4.95 0.17 -19.10
CA ARG A 159 5.64 -0.77 -20.01
C ARG A 159 7.15 -0.64 -19.87
N ARG A 160 7.86 -1.74 -20.11
CA ARG A 160 9.32 -1.74 -20.13
C ARG A 160 9.80 -0.81 -21.24
N PRO A 161 10.73 0.14 -20.96
CA PRO A 161 11.32 0.96 -21.98
C PRO A 161 12.07 0.10 -23.02
N GLU A 162 11.92 0.42 -24.30
CA GLU A 162 12.76 -0.17 -25.34
C GLU A 162 14.20 0.29 -25.15
N ARG A 163 15.14 -0.66 -25.14
CA ARG A 163 16.56 -0.30 -25.10
C ARG A 163 16.93 0.33 -26.43
N PRO A 164 17.61 1.50 -26.45
CA PRO A 164 18.18 2.02 -27.68
C PRO A 164 19.05 0.95 -28.32
N ALA A 165 18.93 0.75 -29.63
CA ALA A 165 19.86 -0.10 -30.37
C ALA A 165 21.27 0.47 -30.16
N ALA A 166 22.21 -0.40 -29.75
CA ALA A 166 23.60 -0.03 -29.51
C ALA A 166 24.31 0.24 -30.84
#